data_d033b32a85944c48fbf8cb5600aab719
#
_entry.id   d033b32a85944c48fbf8cb5600aab719
#
_cell.length_a   1.000
_cell.length_b   1.000
_cell.length_c   1.000
_cell.angle_alpha   90.00
_cell.angle_beta   90.00
_cell.angle_gamma   90.00
#
_symmetry.space_group_name_H-M   'P 1'
#
loop_
_entity.id
_entity.type
_entity.pdbx_description
1 polymer ?
#
loop_
_entity_poly.entity_id
_entity_poly.type
_entity_poly.pdbx_seq_one_letter_code
_entity_poly.pdbx_strand_id
1 'polypeptide(L)'
;MPRRNLSFVMIAFALLAGGCASADPIVGEAVRGVSSEYRPGDVAAGTSTTVDPAASAGGSTTTTPVDPSGIVAGVAVTRTGGAGFAPAAGGEPVVQAAEGLPVPVVGRSGEWLEIVDSCNNPAWVAASEVELTPQATGGDAPGPGFDLTGAVVMLDPGHGDRDWGAIGPAGLSEKVLNLDIATRVRELMERPNSVDWATGAISSGGDIPAFGTVWMTRPPEGPNDGQYEAGLAYRAELANAAGADVMVSIHNNTVPKVDSDAPGTQVLYSVGNEGSDRLASLLYDEVVRSLSGFEADWSAGDLVGAIARVNPDTGEDYYGLLRRATMPSAIVEGLFLSEPEEEALLATDEVKQAYAEGVYRGVVRFLTTDETGGTLRPPDPYPEVRTPTGTSACVVPTQP
;
A
#
# COMPACT_ATOMS: atom_id res chain seq x y z
N MET A 1 -9.42 -60.95 -30.79
CA MET A 1 -8.95 -61.72 -29.61
C MET A 1 -8.89 -60.72 -28.47
N PRO A 2 -9.35 -61.08 -27.26
CA PRO A 2 -10.71 -60.69 -26.89
C PRO A 2 -10.75 -59.38 -26.11
N ARG A 3 -11.91 -58.69 -26.24
CA ARG A 3 -12.32 -57.52 -25.50
C ARG A 3 -12.62 -57.89 -24.04
N ARG A 4 -12.10 -57.14 -23.08
CA ARG A 4 -12.55 -57.22 -21.68
C ARG A 4 -13.40 -55.99 -21.33
N ASN A 5 -14.69 -56.29 -21.07
CA ASN A 5 -15.64 -55.38 -20.47
C ASN A 5 -15.22 -55.04 -19.02
N LEU A 6 -15.23 -53.78 -18.67
CA LEU A 6 -15.27 -53.35 -17.27
C LEU A 6 -16.64 -52.69 -17.00
N SER A 7 -17.33 -53.29 -16.06
CA SER A 7 -18.65 -52.86 -15.59
C SER A 7 -18.52 -51.59 -14.73
N PHE A 8 -19.38 -50.61 -14.99
CA PHE A 8 -19.64 -49.47 -14.13
C PHE A 8 -20.48 -49.92 -12.92
N VAL A 9 -20.02 -49.65 -11.73
CA VAL A 9 -20.79 -49.71 -10.49
C VAL A 9 -21.23 -48.27 -10.15
N MET A 10 -22.52 -48.01 -10.32
CA MET A 10 -23.19 -46.82 -9.78
C MET A 10 -23.44 -47.03 -8.31
N ILE A 11 -22.91 -46.11 -7.47
CA ILE A 11 -23.30 -45.98 -6.07
C ILE A 11 -24.23 -44.77 -5.97
N ALA A 12 -25.52 -45.06 -5.71
CA ALA A 12 -26.51 -44.04 -5.41
C ALA A 12 -26.36 -43.58 -3.96
N PHE A 13 -26.16 -42.29 -3.73
CA PHE A 13 -26.30 -41.68 -2.41
C PHE A 13 -27.71 -41.07 -2.27
N ALA A 14 -28.39 -41.53 -1.26
CA ALA A 14 -29.74 -41.08 -0.90
C ALA A 14 -29.69 -39.72 -0.20
N LEU A 15 -30.52 -38.81 -0.67
CA LEU A 15 -30.86 -37.54 -0.01
C LEU A 15 -31.69 -37.81 1.24
N LEU A 16 -31.22 -37.41 2.40
CA LEU A 16 -32.00 -37.22 3.61
C LEU A 16 -32.26 -35.71 3.78
N ALA A 17 -33.54 -35.36 3.56
CA ALA A 17 -34.10 -34.06 3.90
C ALA A 17 -34.26 -33.95 5.42
N GLY A 18 -33.62 -32.97 6.05
CA GLY A 18 -33.82 -32.61 7.45
C GLY A 18 -34.21 -31.13 7.57
N GLY A 19 -35.35 -30.91 8.23
CA GLY A 19 -36.19 -29.73 8.20
C GLY A 19 -35.61 -28.43 8.73
N CYS A 20 -36.17 -27.36 8.20
CA CYS A 20 -36.05 -25.99 8.66
C CYS A 20 -36.66 -25.81 10.08
N ALA A 21 -35.90 -25.24 10.98
CA ALA A 21 -36.43 -24.57 12.16
C ALA A 21 -36.11 -23.07 12.01
N SER A 22 -37.18 -22.29 11.86
CA SER A 22 -37.18 -20.83 11.87
C SER A 22 -36.86 -20.31 13.29
N ALA A 23 -35.85 -19.47 13.41
CA ALA A 23 -35.65 -18.64 14.60
C ALA A 23 -35.95 -17.19 14.23
N ASP A 24 -36.85 -16.57 14.98
CA ASP A 24 -37.26 -15.16 14.85
C ASP A 24 -36.12 -14.19 15.18
N PRO A 25 -36.06 -12.99 14.53
CA PRO A 25 -35.04 -12.00 14.80
C PRO A 25 -35.34 -11.23 16.09
N ILE A 26 -34.39 -11.23 17.01
CA ILE A 26 -34.41 -10.31 18.16
C ILE A 26 -34.08 -8.92 17.65
N VAL A 27 -35.04 -8.01 17.78
CA VAL A 27 -34.90 -6.58 17.52
C VAL A 27 -34.08 -5.97 18.66
N GLY A 28 -32.80 -5.66 18.39
CA GLY A 28 -31.96 -4.87 19.28
C GLY A 28 -31.94 -3.41 18.81
N GLU A 29 -32.22 -2.49 19.72
CA GLU A 29 -32.28 -1.04 19.50
C GLU A 29 -30.96 -0.51 18.96
N ALA A 30 -31.05 0.27 17.86
CA ALA A 30 -29.94 0.98 17.25
C ALA A 30 -29.47 2.14 18.16
N VAL A 31 -28.31 2.00 18.75
CA VAL A 31 -27.55 3.14 19.28
C VAL A 31 -26.98 3.90 18.08
N ARG A 32 -27.48 5.14 17.88
CA ARG A 32 -26.98 6.04 16.84
C ARG A 32 -25.53 6.43 17.18
N GLY A 33 -24.55 5.79 16.52
CA GLY A 33 -23.18 6.25 16.47
C GLY A 33 -23.09 7.49 15.57
N VAL A 34 -22.51 8.56 16.10
CA VAL A 34 -22.21 9.79 15.37
C VAL A 34 -21.11 9.48 14.37
N SER A 35 -21.44 9.47 13.08
CA SER A 35 -20.44 9.44 12.02
C SER A 35 -19.80 10.84 11.93
N SER A 36 -18.59 11.00 12.43
CA SER A 36 -17.78 12.18 12.13
C SER A 36 -17.15 12.00 10.76
N GLU A 37 -17.76 12.61 9.73
CA GLU A 37 -17.08 12.85 8.46
C GLU A 37 -15.96 13.87 8.71
N TYR A 38 -14.72 13.42 8.70
CA TYR A 38 -13.56 14.30 8.66
C TYR A 38 -13.51 14.97 7.28
N ARG A 39 -13.79 16.27 7.21
CA ARG A 39 -13.47 17.16 6.09
C ARG A 39 -12.22 17.95 6.46
N PRO A 40 -11.15 17.97 5.61
CA PRO A 40 -10.06 18.92 5.80
C PRO A 40 -10.64 20.34 5.78
N GLY A 41 -10.29 21.11 6.81
CA GLY A 41 -10.90 22.41 7.07
C GLY A 41 -10.64 23.44 6.00
N ASP A 42 -11.62 24.33 5.83
CA ASP A 42 -11.53 25.60 5.13
C ASP A 42 -10.39 26.44 5.72
N VAL A 43 -9.28 26.55 4.99
CA VAL A 43 -8.26 27.56 5.28
C VAL A 43 -8.54 28.76 4.37
N ALA A 44 -8.94 29.84 5.00
CA ALA A 44 -9.25 31.10 4.35
C ALA A 44 -8.06 31.61 3.51
N ALA A 45 -8.36 32.04 2.28
CA ALA A 45 -7.43 32.68 1.34
C ALA A 45 -6.85 33.97 1.95
N GLY A 46 -5.57 33.92 2.31
CA GLY A 46 -4.77 35.08 2.66
C GLY A 46 -4.10 35.69 1.41
N THR A 47 -4.29 36.95 1.24
CA THR A 47 -3.86 37.81 0.13
C THR A 47 -2.36 37.75 -0.18
N SER A 48 -2.07 37.55 -1.47
CA SER A 48 -0.74 37.70 -2.11
C SER A 48 -0.17 39.11 -1.95
N THR A 49 1.05 39.21 -1.41
CA THR A 49 1.95 40.34 -1.62
C THR A 49 3.22 39.85 -2.26
N THR A 50 3.44 40.37 -3.51
CA THR A 50 4.66 40.20 -4.27
C THR A 50 5.85 40.89 -3.60
N VAL A 51 6.99 40.19 -3.50
CA VAL A 51 8.29 40.74 -3.16
C VAL A 51 9.33 40.25 -4.17
N ASP A 52 10.11 41.18 -4.67
CA ASP A 52 11.13 41.10 -5.71
C ASP A 52 12.37 40.23 -5.32
N PRO A 53 13.08 39.62 -6.29
CA PRO A 53 14.25 38.82 -6.00
C PRO A 53 15.56 39.59 -6.14
N ALA A 54 16.35 39.69 -5.10
CA ALA A 54 17.78 39.91 -5.24
C ALA A 54 18.60 39.48 -3.99
N ALA A 55 19.62 38.72 -4.28
CA ALA A 55 20.93 38.61 -3.63
C ALA A 55 21.23 37.43 -2.68
N SER A 56 22.09 36.56 -3.23
CA SER A 56 23.42 36.17 -2.70
C SER A 56 23.52 34.98 -1.72
N ALA A 57 24.04 33.94 -2.28
CA ALA A 57 25.06 32.95 -1.87
C ALA A 57 25.41 32.79 -0.38
N GLY A 58 25.39 31.55 0.09
CA GLY A 58 26.33 31.04 1.08
C GLY A 58 25.72 30.20 2.18
N GLY A 59 26.07 28.91 2.22
CA GLY A 59 26.00 28.10 3.45
C GLY A 59 24.78 27.15 3.48
N SER A 60 24.98 25.93 2.99
CA SER A 60 24.08 24.81 3.23
C SER A 60 24.13 24.43 4.72
N THR A 61 23.15 24.92 5.45
CA THR A 61 22.70 24.30 6.70
C THR A 61 21.33 23.76 6.38
N THR A 62 21.19 22.44 6.40
CA THR A 62 19.90 21.74 6.35
C THR A 62 19.04 22.19 7.53
N THR A 63 18.32 23.27 7.37
CA THR A 63 17.26 23.67 8.28
C THR A 63 15.98 23.03 7.77
N THR A 64 15.49 22.05 8.52
CA THR A 64 14.11 21.56 8.40
C THR A 64 13.17 22.73 8.22
N PRO A 65 12.27 22.75 7.21
CA PRO A 65 11.26 23.78 7.10
C PRO A 65 10.38 23.72 8.35
N VAL A 66 10.54 24.63 9.26
CA VAL A 66 9.58 24.85 10.34
C VAL A 66 8.46 25.69 9.73
N ASP A 67 7.28 25.08 9.54
CA ASP A 67 6.05 25.82 9.30
C ASP A 67 5.95 26.95 10.34
N PRO A 68 5.55 28.18 9.98
CA PRO A 68 5.37 29.28 10.93
C PRO A 68 4.39 28.97 12.07
N SER A 69 3.58 27.91 11.97
CA SER A 69 2.73 27.37 13.03
C SER A 69 3.48 26.47 14.03
N GLY A 70 4.74 26.11 13.75
CA GLY A 70 5.50 25.15 14.55
C GLY A 70 5.07 23.69 14.34
N ILE A 71 4.31 23.39 13.31
CA ILE A 71 3.91 22.04 12.93
C ILE A 71 5.13 21.33 12.36
N VAL A 72 5.43 20.15 12.89
CA VAL A 72 6.46 19.24 12.39
C VAL A 72 5.72 18.05 11.79
N ALA A 73 5.70 17.94 10.47
CA ALA A 73 5.26 16.72 9.80
C ALA A 73 6.41 15.71 9.78
N GLY A 74 6.08 14.42 9.80
CA GLY A 74 7.08 13.35 9.78
C GLY A 74 6.49 12.00 10.13
N VAL A 75 7.35 10.99 10.18
CA VAL A 75 7.00 9.66 10.68
C VAL A 75 7.60 9.48 12.06
N ALA A 76 6.76 9.13 13.03
CA ALA A 76 7.20 8.75 14.35
C ALA A 76 7.07 7.24 14.54
N VAL A 77 8.05 6.60 15.18
CA VAL A 77 8.00 5.18 15.55
C VAL A 77 7.96 5.08 17.07
N THR A 78 7.00 4.32 17.60
CA THR A 78 6.87 4.09 19.04
C THR A 78 8.10 3.40 19.59
N ARG A 79 8.64 3.91 20.71
CA ARG A 79 9.87 3.39 21.35
C ARG A 79 9.60 2.07 22.07
N THR A 80 10.68 1.46 22.53
CA THR A 80 10.65 0.29 23.44
C THR A 80 9.78 0.58 24.64
N GLY A 81 8.82 -0.32 24.90
CA GLY A 81 7.77 -0.14 25.89
C GLY A 81 6.47 0.44 25.35
N GLY A 82 6.44 0.78 24.06
CA GLY A 82 5.27 1.35 23.41
C GLY A 82 5.05 2.82 23.73
N ALA A 83 3.87 3.33 23.36
CA ALA A 83 3.50 4.73 23.55
C ALA A 83 2.03 4.91 23.92
N GLY A 84 1.74 5.88 24.79
CA GLY A 84 0.38 6.23 25.19
C GLY A 84 -0.30 7.18 24.19
N PHE A 85 -1.38 6.72 23.53
CA PHE A 85 -2.18 7.57 22.64
C PHE A 85 -3.34 8.18 23.39
N ALA A 86 -3.38 9.50 23.41
CA ALA A 86 -4.37 10.31 24.11
C ALA A 86 -5.33 11.03 23.13
N PRO A 87 -6.56 11.36 23.52
CA PRO A 87 -7.52 12.08 22.68
C PRO A 87 -7.18 13.58 22.51
N ALA A 88 -6.28 14.11 23.33
CA ALA A 88 -5.83 15.51 23.28
C ALA A 88 -4.42 15.64 23.84
N ALA A 89 -3.71 16.70 23.43
CA ALA A 89 -2.39 17.03 23.97
C ALA A 89 -2.45 17.18 25.50
N GLY A 90 -1.58 16.45 26.23
CA GLY A 90 -1.55 16.42 27.69
C GLY A 90 -2.67 15.62 28.34
N GLY A 91 -3.51 14.94 27.56
CA GLY A 91 -4.56 14.07 28.07
C GLY A 91 -4.04 12.71 28.56
N GLU A 92 -4.88 12.01 29.35
CA GLU A 92 -4.59 10.64 29.75
C GLU A 92 -4.67 9.70 28.52
N PRO A 93 -3.72 8.79 28.35
CA PRO A 93 -3.77 7.80 27.27
C PRO A 93 -4.99 6.90 27.36
N VAL A 94 -5.67 6.70 26.23
CA VAL A 94 -6.81 5.76 26.09
C VAL A 94 -6.38 4.44 25.41
N VAL A 95 -5.23 4.45 24.73
CA VAL A 95 -4.62 3.28 24.12
C VAL A 95 -3.14 3.26 24.48
N GLN A 96 -2.61 2.11 24.85
CA GLN A 96 -1.17 1.85 24.97
C GLN A 96 -0.71 1.12 23.73
N ALA A 97 -0.24 1.86 22.73
CA ALA A 97 0.25 1.29 21.48
C ALA A 97 1.53 0.49 21.68
N ALA A 98 1.68 -0.59 20.92
CA ALA A 98 2.87 -1.43 20.93
C ALA A 98 4.11 -0.67 20.43
N GLU A 99 5.31 -1.16 20.79
CA GLU A 99 6.57 -0.67 20.24
C GLU A 99 6.71 -0.95 18.74
N GLY A 100 7.52 -0.16 18.04
CA GLY A 100 7.81 -0.35 16.62
C GLY A 100 6.66 0.03 15.67
N LEU A 101 5.58 0.63 16.19
CA LEU A 101 4.46 1.10 15.35
C LEU A 101 4.84 2.44 14.70
N PRO A 102 4.95 2.52 13.36
CA PRO A 102 5.10 3.79 12.68
C PRO A 102 3.76 4.54 12.70
N VAL A 103 3.79 5.83 12.96
CA VAL A 103 2.61 6.69 12.92
C VAL A 103 2.92 8.01 12.21
N PRO A 104 2.00 8.50 11.34
CA PRO A 104 2.16 9.80 10.72
C PRO A 104 1.98 10.91 11.75
N VAL A 105 2.90 11.86 11.79
CA VAL A 105 2.80 13.08 12.57
C VAL A 105 2.23 14.17 11.66
N VAL A 106 1.10 14.74 12.05
CA VAL A 106 0.36 15.74 11.28
C VAL A 106 0.32 17.10 11.98
N GLY A 107 0.78 17.16 13.23
CA GLY A 107 0.83 18.40 14.01
C GLY A 107 1.66 18.29 15.28
N ARG A 108 1.84 19.43 15.97
CA ARG A 108 2.56 19.49 17.25
C ARG A 108 1.98 20.55 18.17
N SER A 109 1.90 20.23 19.46
CA SER A 109 1.57 21.18 20.53
C SER A 109 2.52 20.98 21.72
N GLY A 110 3.54 21.81 21.83
CA GLY A 110 4.59 21.67 22.84
C GLY A 110 5.32 20.33 22.72
N GLU A 111 5.27 19.54 23.79
CA GLU A 111 5.88 18.21 23.86
C GLU A 111 4.98 17.09 23.29
N TRP A 112 3.85 17.43 22.68
CA TRP A 112 2.88 16.49 22.13
C TRP A 112 2.83 16.54 20.61
N LEU A 113 2.80 15.38 19.98
CA LEU A 113 2.66 15.21 18.52
C LEU A 113 1.24 14.77 18.22
N GLU A 114 0.58 15.44 17.29
CA GLU A 114 -0.69 15.01 16.72
C GLU A 114 -0.42 13.94 15.66
N ILE A 115 -1.10 12.82 15.76
CA ILE A 115 -0.90 11.65 14.90
C ILE A 115 -2.23 11.13 14.39
N VAL A 116 -2.17 10.29 13.36
CA VAL A 116 -3.26 9.40 12.95
C VAL A 116 -2.89 7.99 13.35
N ASP A 117 -3.69 7.32 14.17
CA ASP A 117 -3.43 5.94 14.56
C ASP A 117 -3.72 4.94 13.44
N SER A 118 -3.32 3.68 13.60
CA SER A 118 -3.50 2.64 12.57
C SER A 118 -4.98 2.36 12.24
N CYS A 119 -5.91 2.84 13.07
CA CYS A 119 -7.35 2.74 12.88
C CYS A 119 -8.00 4.00 12.27
N ASN A 120 -7.20 4.92 11.73
CA ASN A 120 -7.61 6.20 11.15
C ASN A 120 -8.17 7.23 12.17
N ASN A 121 -7.89 7.07 13.46
CA ASN A 121 -8.35 8.04 14.45
C ASN A 121 -7.27 9.09 14.71
N PRO A 122 -7.62 10.37 14.83
CA PRO A 122 -6.71 11.38 15.34
C PRO A 122 -6.38 11.09 16.80
N ALA A 123 -5.12 11.22 17.16
CA ALA A 123 -4.62 11.00 18.50
C ALA A 123 -3.42 11.88 18.79
N TRP A 124 -2.99 11.90 20.05
CA TRP A 124 -1.81 12.63 20.52
C TRP A 124 -0.86 11.67 21.24
N VAL A 125 0.43 11.83 21.00
CA VAL A 125 1.49 11.05 21.65
C VAL A 125 2.55 11.99 22.20
N ALA A 126 3.13 11.67 23.36
CA ALA A 126 4.26 12.43 23.88
C ALA A 126 5.50 12.23 22.99
N ALA A 127 6.16 13.30 22.60
CA ALA A 127 7.37 13.24 21.75
C ALA A 127 8.50 12.40 22.38
N SER A 128 8.51 12.24 23.70
CA SER A 128 9.49 11.40 24.42
C SER A 128 9.26 9.90 24.25
N GLU A 129 8.04 9.49 23.85
CA GLU A 129 7.66 8.07 23.69
C GLU A 129 7.88 7.53 22.27
N VAL A 130 8.28 8.41 21.35
CA VAL A 130 8.50 8.07 19.95
C VAL A 130 9.86 8.51 19.46
N GLU A 131 10.29 7.93 18.35
CA GLU A 131 11.41 8.41 17.57
C GLU A 131 10.86 9.06 16.29
N LEU A 132 11.05 10.38 16.17
CA LEU A 132 10.52 11.18 15.07
C LEU A 132 11.56 11.32 13.97
N THR A 133 11.21 10.90 12.76
CA THR A 133 11.90 11.25 11.52
C THR A 133 11.10 12.37 10.86
N PRO A 134 11.65 13.60 10.77
CA PRO A 134 10.96 14.70 10.09
C PRO A 134 10.63 14.36 8.64
N GLN A 135 9.58 14.98 8.14
CA GLN A 135 9.20 14.88 6.73
C GLN A 135 10.39 15.24 5.84
N ALA A 136 10.64 14.43 4.83
CA ALA A 136 11.61 14.77 3.80
C ALA A 136 11.15 16.02 3.06
N THR A 137 12.06 16.97 2.91
CA THR A 137 11.81 18.16 2.07
C THR A 137 12.06 17.77 0.64
N GLY A 138 11.03 17.82 -0.18
CA GLY A 138 10.93 17.28 -1.53
C GLY A 138 12.26 17.25 -2.30
N GLY A 139 12.54 16.05 -2.82
CA GLY A 139 13.65 15.81 -3.75
C GLY A 139 13.39 16.44 -5.13
N ASP A 140 14.29 16.17 -6.07
CA ASP A 140 14.09 16.50 -7.47
C ASP A 140 12.86 15.73 -8.00
N ALA A 141 12.23 16.28 -9.05
CA ALA A 141 11.14 15.56 -9.71
C ALA A 141 11.68 14.23 -10.30
N PRO A 142 10.91 13.11 -10.21
CA PRO A 142 11.29 11.84 -10.82
C PRO A 142 11.65 11.99 -12.29
N GLY A 143 12.83 11.48 -12.68
CA GLY A 143 13.33 11.58 -14.05
C GLY A 143 14.85 11.43 -14.15
N PRO A 144 15.44 11.65 -15.34
CA PRO A 144 16.88 11.53 -15.53
C PRO A 144 17.68 12.44 -14.58
N GLY A 145 18.59 11.83 -13.82
CA GLY A 145 19.42 12.53 -12.85
C GLY A 145 18.88 12.57 -11.42
N PHE A 146 17.73 11.95 -11.16
CA PHE A 146 17.20 11.80 -9.80
C PHE A 146 18.18 11.00 -8.92
N ASP A 147 18.44 11.53 -7.72
CA ASP A 147 19.36 10.89 -6.77
C ASP A 147 18.62 9.88 -5.87
N LEU A 148 18.77 8.59 -6.18
CA LEU A 148 18.18 7.51 -5.38
C LEU A 148 18.65 7.51 -3.93
N THR A 149 19.84 8.05 -3.61
CA THR A 149 20.32 8.10 -2.23
C THR A 149 19.56 9.11 -1.36
N GLY A 150 18.81 10.02 -1.98
CA GLY A 150 17.87 10.93 -1.33
C GLY A 150 16.43 10.48 -1.42
N ALA A 151 16.13 9.44 -2.20
CA ALA A 151 14.76 8.98 -2.42
C ALA A 151 14.06 8.52 -1.15
N VAL A 152 12.79 8.89 -1.01
CA VAL A 152 11.87 8.39 0.01
C VAL A 152 10.78 7.58 -0.65
N VAL A 153 10.75 6.28 -0.37
CA VAL A 153 9.76 5.35 -0.93
C VAL A 153 8.83 4.86 0.17
N MET A 154 7.53 4.85 -0.11
CA MET A 154 6.55 4.19 0.74
C MET A 154 6.07 2.90 0.08
N LEU A 155 6.33 1.77 0.72
CA LEU A 155 5.76 0.47 0.38
C LEU A 155 4.54 0.19 1.26
N ASP A 156 3.45 -0.20 0.65
CA ASP A 156 2.20 -0.48 1.35
C ASP A 156 1.78 -1.94 1.12
N PRO A 157 2.15 -2.87 2.02
CA PRO A 157 1.62 -4.22 1.97
C PRO A 157 0.12 -4.19 2.26
N GLY A 158 -0.72 -4.52 1.27
CA GLY A 158 -2.17 -4.48 1.41
C GLY A 158 -2.71 -5.36 2.53
N HIS A 159 -3.92 -5.05 3.01
CA HIS A 159 -4.61 -5.77 4.10
C HIS A 159 -3.87 -5.75 5.44
N GLY A 160 -4.24 -6.61 6.39
CA GLY A 160 -3.61 -6.74 7.71
C GLY A 160 -4.60 -7.12 8.79
N ASP A 161 -4.15 -7.74 9.88
CA ASP A 161 -4.91 -8.27 11.01
C ASP A 161 -6.18 -9.04 10.57
N ARG A 162 -7.36 -8.49 10.82
CA ARG A 162 -8.66 -9.11 10.50
C ARG A 162 -9.05 -8.99 9.04
N ASP A 163 -8.45 -8.06 8.32
CA ASP A 163 -8.57 -7.97 6.88
C ASP A 163 -7.57 -8.92 6.22
N TRP A 164 -8.04 -10.13 5.90
CA TRP A 164 -7.22 -11.17 5.29
C TRP A 164 -6.92 -10.94 3.81
N GLY A 165 -7.69 -10.03 3.16
CA GLY A 165 -7.72 -9.93 1.72
C GLY A 165 -8.34 -11.18 1.08
N ALA A 166 -7.91 -11.53 -0.11
CA ALA A 166 -8.26 -12.79 -0.73
C ALA A 166 -7.63 -13.98 0.02
N ILE A 167 -8.36 -15.11 -0.01
CA ILE A 167 -7.84 -16.40 0.44
C ILE A 167 -7.92 -17.33 -0.76
N GLY A 168 -6.78 -17.85 -1.17
CA GLY A 168 -6.69 -18.78 -2.28
C GLY A 168 -7.32 -20.13 -1.97
N PRO A 169 -7.61 -20.96 -2.98
CA PRO A 169 -8.24 -22.28 -2.81
C PRO A 169 -7.39 -23.25 -1.97
N ALA A 170 -6.08 -23.13 -1.91
CA ALA A 170 -5.21 -23.90 -1.05
C ALA A 170 -4.98 -23.26 0.34
N GLY A 171 -5.54 -22.06 0.57
CA GLY A 171 -5.54 -21.37 1.86
C GLY A 171 -4.46 -20.32 2.05
N LEU A 172 -3.73 -19.92 1.01
CA LEU A 172 -2.82 -18.78 1.08
C LEU A 172 -3.62 -17.49 1.34
N SER A 173 -3.09 -16.66 2.23
CA SER A 173 -3.69 -15.38 2.59
C SER A 173 -2.97 -14.23 1.90
N GLU A 174 -3.71 -13.37 1.24
CA GLU A 174 -3.19 -12.21 0.52
C GLU A 174 -2.37 -11.28 1.42
N LYS A 175 -2.84 -10.99 2.64
CA LYS A 175 -2.13 -10.10 3.57
C LYS A 175 -0.72 -10.59 3.92
N VAL A 176 -0.51 -11.91 3.96
CA VAL A 176 0.78 -12.53 4.26
C VAL A 176 1.70 -12.46 3.06
N LEU A 177 1.16 -12.76 1.88
CA LEU A 177 1.89 -12.64 0.61
C LEU A 177 2.32 -11.20 0.33
N ASN A 178 1.41 -10.24 0.51
CA ASN A 178 1.69 -8.83 0.29
C ASN A 178 2.83 -8.33 1.19
N LEU A 179 2.86 -8.76 2.47
CA LEU A 179 3.93 -8.39 3.39
C LEU A 179 5.27 -9.03 3.00
N ASP A 180 5.27 -10.31 2.61
CA ASP A 180 6.48 -11.02 2.16
C ASP A 180 7.06 -10.35 0.89
N ILE A 181 6.22 -10.10 -0.12
CA ILE A 181 6.66 -9.45 -1.37
C ILE A 181 7.16 -8.03 -1.10
N ALA A 182 6.46 -7.22 -0.32
CA ALA A 182 6.87 -5.87 0.04
C ALA A 182 8.21 -5.85 0.81
N THR A 183 8.43 -6.84 1.69
CA THR A 183 9.69 -7.00 2.42
C THR A 183 10.84 -7.28 1.44
N ARG A 184 10.65 -8.14 0.45
CA ARG A 184 11.65 -8.42 -0.60
C ARG A 184 11.94 -7.18 -1.46
N VAL A 185 10.92 -6.36 -1.77
CA VAL A 185 11.13 -5.08 -2.47
C VAL A 185 11.99 -4.15 -1.63
N ARG A 186 11.69 -4.01 -0.33
CA ARG A 186 12.50 -3.21 0.60
C ARG A 186 13.95 -3.69 0.64
N GLU A 187 14.19 -4.99 0.79
CA GLU A 187 15.54 -5.56 0.81
C GLU A 187 16.34 -5.28 -0.46
N LEU A 188 15.66 -5.23 -1.63
CA LEU A 188 16.30 -4.82 -2.88
C LEU A 188 16.65 -3.32 -2.87
N MET A 189 15.78 -2.47 -2.33
CA MET A 189 15.98 -1.02 -2.30
C MET A 189 17.04 -0.58 -1.27
N GLU A 190 17.18 -1.31 -0.16
CA GLU A 190 18.11 -0.98 0.92
C GLU A 190 19.57 -1.36 0.66
N ARG A 191 19.88 -1.93 -0.51
CA ARG A 191 21.24 -2.31 -0.89
C ARG A 191 21.58 -1.86 -2.32
N PRO A 192 22.88 -1.64 -2.62
CA PRO A 192 23.29 -1.40 -4.01
C PRO A 192 23.06 -2.64 -4.88
N ASN A 193 22.59 -2.42 -6.11
CA ASN A 193 22.37 -3.47 -7.09
C ASN A 193 22.89 -3.06 -8.46
N SER A 194 23.01 -4.05 -9.35
CA SER A 194 23.07 -3.84 -10.79
C SER A 194 21.89 -4.56 -11.45
N VAL A 195 21.37 -3.98 -12.53
CA VAL A 195 20.28 -4.54 -13.33
C VAL A 195 20.75 -4.74 -14.75
N ASP A 196 20.69 -5.98 -15.23
CA ASP A 196 20.75 -6.23 -16.67
C ASP A 196 19.39 -5.90 -17.30
N TRP A 197 19.27 -4.72 -17.86
CA TRP A 197 18.01 -4.25 -18.46
C TRP A 197 17.55 -5.08 -19.66
N ALA A 198 18.44 -5.85 -20.30
CA ALA A 198 18.05 -6.75 -21.39
C ALA A 198 17.32 -8.00 -20.89
N THR A 199 17.77 -8.57 -19.78
CA THR A 199 17.19 -9.79 -19.19
C THR A 199 16.30 -9.54 -17.99
N GLY A 200 16.45 -8.41 -17.30
CA GLY A 200 15.79 -8.09 -16.03
C GLY A 200 16.51 -8.66 -14.81
N ALA A 201 17.62 -9.36 -14.98
CA ALA A 201 18.34 -9.96 -13.88
C ALA A 201 18.95 -8.92 -12.94
N ILE A 202 18.78 -9.14 -11.64
CA ILE A 202 19.32 -8.28 -10.58
C ILE A 202 20.45 -9.03 -9.88
N SER A 203 21.57 -8.33 -9.66
CA SER A 203 22.67 -8.83 -8.83
C SER A 203 23.04 -7.82 -7.75
N SER A 204 23.46 -8.32 -6.59
CA SER A 204 23.90 -7.48 -5.48
C SER A 204 25.21 -6.76 -5.79
N GLY A 205 25.29 -5.50 -5.40
CA GLY A 205 26.39 -4.61 -5.74
C GLY A 205 26.26 -4.04 -7.16
N GLY A 206 26.76 -2.85 -7.41
CA GLY A 206 26.71 -2.23 -8.72
C GLY A 206 26.43 -0.74 -8.69
N ASP A 207 25.98 -0.20 -9.80
CA ASP A 207 25.86 1.23 -10.06
C ASP A 207 24.49 1.82 -9.65
N ILE A 208 23.51 1.01 -9.31
CA ILE A 208 22.26 1.48 -8.71
C ILE A 208 22.47 1.49 -7.19
N PRO A 209 22.55 2.67 -6.55
CA PRO A 209 22.78 2.76 -5.13
C PRO A 209 21.57 2.28 -4.32
N ALA A 210 21.77 2.07 -3.02
CA ALA A 210 20.65 1.93 -2.09
C ALA A 210 19.82 3.22 -2.08
N PHE A 211 18.50 3.07 -1.87
CA PHE A 211 17.59 4.19 -1.70
C PHE A 211 17.83 4.90 -0.36
N GLY A 212 17.47 6.18 -0.29
CA GLY A 212 17.70 6.98 0.91
C GLY A 212 16.88 6.50 2.10
N THR A 213 15.59 6.34 1.90
CA THR A 213 14.67 5.85 2.94
C THR A 213 13.55 5.02 2.32
N VAL A 214 13.33 3.83 2.86
CA VAL A 214 12.22 2.96 2.46
C VAL A 214 11.32 2.70 3.68
N TRP A 215 10.17 3.35 3.68
CA TRP A 215 9.14 3.13 4.68
C TRP A 215 8.19 2.02 4.27
N MET A 216 7.61 1.35 5.25
CA MET A 216 6.49 0.42 5.06
C MET A 216 5.34 0.81 5.97
N THR A 217 4.11 0.75 5.45
CA THR A 217 2.90 1.00 6.27
C THR A 217 2.69 -0.07 7.33
N ARG A 218 3.20 -1.28 7.08
CA ARG A 218 3.23 -2.44 7.98
C ARG A 218 4.59 -3.13 7.86
N PRO A 219 5.64 -2.64 8.54
CA PRO A 219 6.96 -3.28 8.49
C PRO A 219 6.96 -4.61 9.26
N PRO A 220 7.72 -5.63 8.81
CA PRO A 220 7.77 -6.94 9.46
C PRO A 220 8.36 -6.90 10.89
N GLU A 221 9.19 -5.89 11.21
CA GLU A 221 9.70 -5.62 12.55
C GLU A 221 8.71 -4.86 13.45
N GLY A 222 7.57 -4.46 12.90
CA GLY A 222 6.50 -3.78 13.64
C GLY A 222 5.67 -4.73 14.49
N PRO A 223 4.65 -4.18 15.19
CA PRO A 223 3.79 -4.97 16.05
C PRO A 223 3.20 -6.19 15.35
N ASN A 224 3.18 -7.34 16.04
CA ASN A 224 2.64 -8.59 15.53
C ASN A 224 3.25 -8.99 14.16
N ASP A 225 4.57 -8.83 14.02
CA ASP A 225 5.33 -9.14 12.80
C ASP A 225 4.70 -8.48 11.54
N GLY A 226 4.30 -7.23 11.65
CA GLY A 226 3.64 -6.47 10.58
C GLY A 226 2.20 -6.93 10.26
N GLN A 227 1.62 -7.83 11.05
CA GLN A 227 0.26 -8.37 10.86
C GLN A 227 -0.80 -7.55 11.61
N TYR A 228 -0.60 -6.25 11.77
CA TYR A 228 -1.61 -5.37 12.37
C TYR A 228 -2.51 -4.72 11.32
N GLU A 229 -3.69 -4.25 11.76
CA GLU A 229 -4.61 -3.51 10.90
C GLU A 229 -4.08 -2.11 10.63
N ALA A 230 -4.09 -1.72 9.35
CA ALA A 230 -3.72 -0.39 8.91
C ALA A 230 -4.85 0.17 8.03
N GLY A 231 -5.52 1.20 8.50
CA GLY A 231 -6.62 1.83 7.79
C GLY A 231 -6.14 2.63 6.57
N LEU A 232 -7.02 2.85 5.59
CA LEU A 232 -6.65 3.52 4.34
C LEU A 232 -6.15 4.96 4.53
N ALA A 233 -6.73 5.72 5.49
CA ALA A 233 -6.27 7.06 5.79
C ALA A 233 -4.89 7.02 6.46
N TYR A 234 -4.68 6.14 7.44
CA TYR A 234 -3.38 5.95 8.08
C TYR A 234 -2.28 5.64 7.06
N ARG A 235 -2.52 4.72 6.10
CA ARG A 235 -1.54 4.34 5.07
C ARG A 235 -1.12 5.54 4.21
N ALA A 236 -2.11 6.29 3.73
CA ALA A 236 -1.86 7.48 2.90
C ALA A 236 -1.19 8.60 3.70
N GLU A 237 -1.67 8.87 4.93
CA GLU A 237 -1.08 9.91 5.79
C GLU A 237 0.36 9.56 6.20
N LEU A 238 0.68 8.27 6.35
CA LEU A 238 2.06 7.85 6.62
C LEU A 238 2.98 8.20 5.45
N ALA A 239 2.54 7.95 4.21
CA ALA A 239 3.27 8.31 3.01
C ALA A 239 3.41 9.84 2.85
N ASN A 240 2.30 10.58 3.09
CA ASN A 240 2.28 12.04 3.04
C ASN A 240 3.22 12.64 4.10
N ALA A 241 3.17 12.14 5.34
CA ALA A 241 4.00 12.60 6.44
C ALA A 241 5.49 12.26 6.24
N ALA A 242 5.79 11.15 5.59
CA ALA A 242 7.16 10.80 5.22
C ALA A 242 7.74 11.77 4.17
N GLY A 243 6.90 12.46 3.41
CA GLY A 243 7.33 13.19 2.21
C GLY A 243 7.81 12.23 1.12
N ALA A 244 7.08 11.13 0.91
CA ALA A 244 7.48 10.11 -0.04
C ALA A 244 7.48 10.64 -1.48
N ASP A 245 8.50 10.30 -2.26
CA ASP A 245 8.58 10.60 -3.70
C ASP A 245 7.67 9.67 -4.51
N VAL A 246 7.39 8.50 -3.98
CA VAL A 246 6.54 7.48 -4.60
C VAL A 246 5.91 6.56 -3.57
N MET A 247 4.67 6.14 -3.80
CA MET A 247 3.98 5.12 -3.01
C MET A 247 3.56 3.94 -3.89
N VAL A 248 3.93 2.72 -3.47
CA VAL A 248 3.51 1.47 -4.14
C VAL A 248 2.81 0.56 -3.14
N SER A 249 1.52 0.32 -3.38
CA SER A 249 0.72 -0.65 -2.63
C SER A 249 0.76 -2.00 -3.34
N ILE A 250 1.05 -3.06 -2.59
CA ILE A 250 1.27 -4.42 -3.10
C ILE A 250 0.11 -5.31 -2.71
N HIS A 251 -0.52 -5.92 -3.70
CA HIS A 251 -1.71 -6.74 -3.62
C HIS A 251 -1.65 -7.95 -4.56
N ASN A 252 -2.57 -8.88 -4.37
CA ASN A 252 -2.85 -9.97 -5.29
C ASN A 252 -4.37 -10.06 -5.51
N ASN A 253 -4.75 -10.15 -6.76
CA ASN A 253 -6.14 -10.00 -7.19
C ASN A 253 -7.00 -11.23 -6.89
N THR A 254 -8.31 -11.04 -6.98
CA THR A 254 -9.29 -12.12 -6.93
C THR A 254 -10.45 -11.78 -7.88
N VAL A 255 -10.61 -12.56 -8.93
CA VAL A 255 -11.72 -12.42 -9.90
C VAL A 255 -12.12 -13.79 -10.44
N PRO A 256 -13.30 -13.91 -11.06
CA PRO A 256 -13.65 -15.08 -11.86
C PRO A 256 -12.60 -15.30 -12.97
N LYS A 257 -12.23 -16.56 -13.19
CA LYS A 257 -11.22 -16.95 -14.16
C LYS A 257 -11.58 -16.49 -15.59
N VAL A 258 -10.60 -15.89 -16.25
CA VAL A 258 -10.56 -15.69 -17.71
C VAL A 258 -9.23 -16.22 -18.19
N ASP A 259 -9.24 -17.31 -18.95
CA ASP A 259 -8.00 -17.94 -19.44
C ASP A 259 -7.15 -16.97 -20.27
N SER A 260 -5.83 -17.01 -20.07
CA SER A 260 -4.86 -16.13 -20.74
C SER A 260 -3.54 -16.86 -20.98
N ASP A 261 -2.83 -16.42 -22.05
CA ASP A 261 -1.46 -16.87 -22.36
C ASP A 261 -0.38 -16.07 -21.61
N ALA A 262 -0.78 -15.10 -20.77
CA ALA A 262 0.14 -14.22 -20.05
C ALA A 262 -0.44 -13.83 -18.69
N PRO A 263 0.41 -13.42 -17.71
CA PRO A 263 -0.03 -12.94 -16.41
C PRO A 263 -1.07 -11.83 -16.51
N GLY A 264 -2.16 -11.97 -15.76
CA GLY A 264 -3.27 -11.02 -15.73
C GLY A 264 -3.03 -9.80 -14.81
N THR A 265 -1.78 -9.39 -14.66
CA THR A 265 -1.38 -8.27 -13.80
C THR A 265 -2.18 -7.00 -14.09
N GLN A 266 -2.59 -6.30 -13.04
CA GLN A 266 -3.20 -4.97 -13.11
C GLN A 266 -2.38 -4.01 -12.26
N VAL A 267 -2.22 -2.78 -12.73
CA VAL A 267 -1.66 -1.72 -11.87
C VAL A 267 -2.60 -0.53 -11.88
N LEU A 268 -3.14 -0.23 -10.72
CA LEU A 268 -4.14 0.83 -10.54
C LEU A 268 -3.42 2.13 -10.15
N TYR A 269 -3.70 3.23 -10.85
CA TYR A 269 -3.03 4.51 -10.61
C TYR A 269 -3.98 5.63 -10.19
N SER A 270 -3.44 6.65 -9.53
CA SER A 270 -4.17 7.86 -9.16
C SER A 270 -4.34 8.78 -10.35
N VAL A 271 -5.56 9.25 -10.61
CA VAL A 271 -5.81 10.33 -11.57
C VAL A 271 -5.54 11.71 -10.97
N GLY A 272 -5.46 11.82 -9.64
CA GLY A 272 -5.24 13.04 -8.90
C GLY A 272 -3.77 13.45 -8.79
N ASN A 273 -2.83 12.52 -8.94
CA ASN A 273 -1.40 12.76 -8.75
C ASN A 273 -0.63 12.61 -10.05
N GLU A 274 0.04 13.69 -10.46
CA GLU A 274 0.87 13.71 -11.67
C GLU A 274 1.95 12.62 -11.62
N GLY A 275 2.16 11.93 -12.74
CA GLY A 275 3.14 10.84 -12.87
C GLY A 275 2.68 9.48 -12.37
N SER A 276 1.50 9.35 -11.73
CA SER A 276 0.99 8.05 -11.28
C SER A 276 0.69 7.09 -12.43
N ASP A 277 0.23 7.60 -13.56
CA ASP A 277 0.02 6.86 -14.81
C ASP A 277 1.33 6.29 -15.37
N ARG A 278 2.39 7.09 -15.37
CA ARG A 278 3.73 6.68 -15.77
C ARG A 278 4.31 5.63 -14.83
N LEU A 279 4.18 5.86 -13.51
CA LEU A 279 4.58 4.88 -12.48
C LEU A 279 3.90 3.54 -12.72
N ALA A 280 2.57 3.55 -12.86
CA ALA A 280 1.80 2.33 -13.04
C ALA A 280 2.17 1.58 -14.33
N SER A 281 2.39 2.30 -15.41
CA SER A 281 2.77 1.71 -16.69
C SER A 281 4.14 1.01 -16.61
N LEU A 282 5.12 1.64 -15.95
CA LEU A 282 6.45 1.06 -15.74
C LEU A 282 6.41 -0.13 -14.77
N LEU A 283 5.63 -0.04 -13.70
CA LEU A 283 5.41 -1.17 -12.77
C LEU A 283 4.77 -2.36 -13.50
N TYR A 284 3.73 -2.09 -14.31
CA TYR A 284 3.08 -3.14 -15.10
C TYR A 284 4.07 -3.85 -16.03
N ASP A 285 4.81 -3.10 -16.83
CA ASP A 285 5.78 -3.65 -17.80
C ASP A 285 6.79 -4.57 -17.09
N GLU A 286 7.35 -4.13 -15.95
CA GLU A 286 8.39 -4.87 -15.26
C GLU A 286 7.86 -6.06 -14.44
N VAL A 287 6.67 -5.96 -13.86
CA VAL A 287 6.04 -7.06 -13.12
C VAL A 287 5.63 -8.17 -14.09
N VAL A 288 4.94 -7.84 -15.19
CA VAL A 288 4.55 -8.82 -16.22
C VAL A 288 5.81 -9.47 -16.81
N ARG A 289 6.85 -8.70 -17.09
CA ARG A 289 8.12 -9.23 -17.59
C ARG A 289 8.73 -10.28 -16.64
N SER A 290 8.70 -10.02 -15.34
CA SER A 290 9.20 -10.96 -14.33
C SER A 290 8.35 -12.22 -14.25
N LEU A 291 7.04 -12.09 -14.27
CA LEU A 291 6.11 -13.19 -14.08
C LEU A 291 5.92 -14.05 -15.32
N SER A 292 6.08 -13.49 -16.54
CA SER A 292 5.97 -14.21 -17.81
C SER A 292 7.04 -15.31 -18.01
N GLY A 293 8.04 -15.38 -17.12
CA GLY A 293 9.03 -16.46 -17.12
C GLY A 293 8.54 -17.76 -16.50
N PHE A 294 7.37 -17.75 -15.83
CA PHE A 294 6.75 -18.92 -15.22
C PHE A 294 5.63 -19.47 -16.10
N GLU A 295 5.41 -20.79 -16.02
CA GLU A 295 4.33 -21.46 -16.74
C GLU A 295 3.15 -21.65 -15.80
N ALA A 296 1.97 -21.19 -16.22
CA ALA A 296 0.69 -21.41 -15.56
C ALA A 296 -0.47 -21.23 -16.54
N ASP A 297 -1.63 -21.76 -16.22
CA ASP A 297 -2.89 -21.34 -16.81
C ASP A 297 -3.25 -19.97 -16.21
N TRP A 298 -2.78 -18.90 -16.85
CA TRP A 298 -2.92 -17.54 -16.34
C TRP A 298 -4.35 -17.03 -16.40
N SER A 299 -4.73 -16.24 -15.42
CA SER A 299 -5.98 -15.48 -15.42
C SER A 299 -5.72 -14.03 -15.80
N ALA A 300 -6.44 -13.54 -16.81
CA ALA A 300 -6.24 -12.16 -17.28
C ALA A 300 -7.18 -11.16 -16.60
N GLY A 301 -8.39 -11.58 -16.22
CA GLY A 301 -9.44 -10.63 -15.90
C GLY A 301 -9.76 -9.70 -17.08
N ASP A 302 -10.74 -8.84 -16.92
CA ASP A 302 -11.17 -7.92 -17.99
C ASP A 302 -10.29 -6.66 -18.10
N LEU A 303 -9.43 -6.37 -17.12
CA LEU A 303 -8.79 -5.07 -16.93
C LEU A 303 -7.27 -5.13 -16.75
N VAL A 304 -6.59 -6.04 -17.46
CA VAL A 304 -5.11 -6.10 -17.46
C VAL A 304 -4.48 -4.77 -17.93
N GLY A 305 -3.33 -4.42 -17.38
CA GLY A 305 -2.59 -3.21 -17.74
C GLY A 305 -2.58 -2.17 -16.63
N ALA A 306 -2.01 -1.01 -16.94
CA ALA A 306 -2.06 0.17 -16.08
C ALA A 306 -3.37 0.92 -16.32
N ILE A 307 -4.21 1.04 -15.29
CA ILE A 307 -5.57 1.60 -15.40
C ILE A 307 -5.93 2.42 -14.17
N ALA A 308 -6.67 3.51 -14.35
CA ALA A 308 -7.33 4.20 -13.26
C ALA A 308 -8.79 3.75 -13.14
N ARG A 309 -9.27 3.53 -11.93
CA ARG A 309 -10.69 3.40 -11.65
C ARG A 309 -11.19 4.68 -11.02
N VAL A 310 -12.22 5.28 -11.62
CA VAL A 310 -12.76 6.57 -11.19
C VAL A 310 -14.22 6.46 -10.80
N ASN A 311 -14.62 7.25 -9.81
CA ASN A 311 -16.03 7.44 -9.48
C ASN A 311 -16.68 8.22 -10.63
N PRO A 312 -17.71 7.67 -11.31
CA PRO A 312 -18.32 8.33 -12.46
C PRO A 312 -19.02 9.64 -12.13
N ASP A 313 -19.43 9.85 -10.88
CA ASP A 313 -20.15 11.04 -10.45
C ASP A 313 -19.21 12.20 -10.10
N THR A 314 -18.00 11.91 -9.58
CA THR A 314 -17.04 12.92 -9.14
C THR A 314 -15.79 13.00 -10.03
N GLY A 315 -15.47 11.96 -10.78
CA GLY A 315 -14.21 11.85 -11.53
C GLY A 315 -12.97 11.60 -10.66
N GLU A 316 -13.14 11.47 -9.35
CA GLU A 316 -12.05 11.19 -8.42
C GLU A 316 -11.67 9.70 -8.43
N ASP A 317 -10.48 9.38 -7.93
CA ASP A 317 -10.05 7.99 -7.74
C ASP A 317 -11.07 7.19 -6.94
N TYR A 318 -11.40 6.01 -7.42
CA TYR A 318 -12.28 5.08 -6.72
C TYR A 318 -11.64 4.58 -5.41
N TYR A 319 -10.33 4.31 -5.43
CA TYR A 319 -9.61 3.80 -4.27
C TYR A 319 -9.25 4.91 -3.29
N GLY A 320 -9.70 4.77 -2.04
CA GLY A 320 -9.46 5.75 -0.99
C GLY A 320 -7.98 5.99 -0.66
N LEU A 321 -7.12 5.00 -0.86
CA LEU A 321 -5.67 5.13 -0.72
C LEU A 321 -5.12 6.11 -1.75
N LEU A 322 -5.40 5.87 -3.04
CA LEU A 322 -4.92 6.69 -4.15
C LEU A 322 -5.44 8.14 -4.06
N ARG A 323 -6.70 8.29 -3.67
CA ARG A 323 -7.32 9.63 -3.51
C ARG A 323 -6.70 10.47 -2.40
N ARG A 324 -6.10 9.84 -1.37
CA ARG A 324 -5.50 10.53 -0.21
C ARG A 324 -4.00 10.75 -0.34
N ALA A 325 -3.31 9.93 -1.09
CA ALA A 325 -1.88 10.09 -1.37
C ALA A 325 -1.63 11.40 -2.12
N THR A 326 -0.55 12.12 -1.79
CA THR A 326 -0.19 13.40 -2.42
C THR A 326 1.02 13.28 -3.36
N MET A 327 1.56 12.09 -3.53
CA MET A 327 2.68 11.75 -4.40
C MET A 327 2.22 10.78 -5.51
N PRO A 328 3.03 10.54 -6.56
CA PRO A 328 2.79 9.46 -7.51
C PRO A 328 2.54 8.14 -6.77
N SER A 329 1.39 7.52 -7.03
CA SER A 329 0.95 6.35 -6.28
C SER A 329 0.26 5.31 -7.17
N ALA A 330 0.52 4.03 -6.88
CA ALA A 330 -0.06 2.91 -7.60
C ALA A 330 -0.35 1.72 -6.67
N ILE A 331 -1.37 0.92 -7.03
CA ILE A 331 -1.66 -0.38 -6.43
C ILE A 331 -1.32 -1.44 -7.48
N VAL A 332 -0.42 -2.35 -7.14
CA VAL A 332 -0.02 -3.47 -8.02
C VAL A 332 -0.79 -4.72 -7.59
N GLU A 333 -1.57 -5.25 -8.49
CA GLU A 333 -2.27 -6.53 -8.39
C GLU A 333 -1.52 -7.53 -9.28
N GLY A 334 -0.56 -8.26 -8.69
CA GLY A 334 0.40 -9.03 -9.47
C GLY A 334 -0.18 -10.27 -10.11
N LEU A 335 -0.82 -11.12 -9.32
CA LEU A 335 -1.40 -12.40 -9.72
C LEU A 335 -2.83 -12.53 -9.16
N PHE A 336 -3.56 -13.55 -9.65
CA PHE A 336 -4.90 -13.87 -9.17
C PHE A 336 -4.86 -15.00 -8.14
N LEU A 337 -4.90 -14.64 -6.85
CA LEU A 337 -4.85 -15.59 -5.76
C LEU A 337 -6.05 -16.57 -5.74
N SER A 338 -7.14 -16.22 -6.42
CA SER A 338 -8.30 -17.10 -6.61
C SER A 338 -8.05 -18.30 -7.54
N GLU A 339 -6.97 -18.25 -8.33
CA GLU A 339 -6.65 -19.29 -9.32
C GLU A 339 -5.66 -20.30 -8.77
N PRO A 340 -5.96 -21.61 -8.82
CA PRO A 340 -5.14 -22.63 -8.16
C PRO A 340 -3.68 -22.68 -8.64
N GLU A 341 -3.42 -22.45 -9.92
CA GLU A 341 -2.06 -22.48 -10.47
C GLU A 341 -1.28 -21.22 -10.10
N GLU A 342 -1.91 -20.06 -10.13
CA GLU A 342 -1.31 -18.79 -9.69
C GLU A 342 -1.09 -18.78 -8.17
N GLU A 343 -2.01 -19.35 -7.38
CA GLU A 343 -1.79 -19.57 -5.94
C GLU A 343 -0.59 -20.48 -5.68
N ALA A 344 -0.46 -21.56 -6.44
CA ALA A 344 0.67 -22.48 -6.32
C ALA A 344 2.01 -21.79 -6.68
N LEU A 345 2.01 -20.91 -7.66
CA LEU A 345 3.16 -20.06 -7.98
C LEU A 345 3.49 -19.10 -6.83
N LEU A 346 2.50 -18.37 -6.30
CA LEU A 346 2.66 -17.45 -5.16
C LEU A 346 3.15 -18.14 -3.87
N ALA A 347 2.96 -19.46 -3.75
CA ALA A 347 3.50 -20.25 -2.66
C ALA A 347 5.03 -20.39 -2.74
N THR A 348 5.65 -20.15 -3.90
CA THR A 348 7.09 -20.32 -4.11
C THR A 348 7.86 -19.04 -3.82
N ASP A 349 9.09 -19.19 -3.32
CA ASP A 349 9.97 -18.04 -3.08
C ASP A 349 10.43 -17.40 -4.39
N GLU A 350 10.57 -18.19 -5.44
CA GLU A 350 11.00 -17.75 -6.77
C GLU A 350 10.01 -16.76 -7.37
N VAL A 351 8.71 -17.02 -7.30
CA VAL A 351 7.67 -16.14 -7.85
C VAL A 351 7.53 -14.87 -7.02
N LYS A 352 7.53 -14.98 -5.68
CA LYS A 352 7.49 -13.80 -4.80
C LYS A 352 8.71 -12.89 -5.02
N GLN A 353 9.89 -13.48 -5.22
CA GLN A 353 11.12 -12.75 -5.54
C GLN A 353 11.02 -12.10 -6.93
N ALA A 354 10.55 -12.80 -7.95
CA ALA A 354 10.37 -12.25 -9.30
C ALA A 354 9.38 -11.08 -9.31
N TYR A 355 8.28 -11.19 -8.57
CA TYR A 355 7.32 -10.09 -8.39
C TYR A 355 8.00 -8.88 -7.75
N ALA A 356 8.73 -9.08 -6.64
CA ALA A 356 9.46 -8.01 -5.97
C ALA A 356 10.51 -7.35 -6.87
N GLU A 357 11.23 -8.12 -7.67
CA GLU A 357 12.18 -7.61 -8.65
C GLU A 357 11.51 -6.77 -9.73
N GLY A 358 10.32 -7.16 -10.19
CA GLY A 358 9.51 -6.37 -11.11
C GLY A 358 9.14 -5.02 -10.51
N VAL A 359 8.64 -4.99 -9.28
CA VAL A 359 8.32 -3.75 -8.56
C VAL A 359 9.56 -2.87 -8.39
N TYR A 360 10.66 -3.45 -7.93
CA TYR A 360 11.93 -2.72 -7.77
C TYR A 360 12.38 -2.04 -9.07
N ARG A 361 12.43 -2.77 -10.20
CA ARG A 361 12.83 -2.21 -11.50
C ARG A 361 11.88 -1.14 -11.99
N GLY A 362 10.57 -1.34 -11.80
CA GLY A 362 9.54 -0.34 -12.14
C GLY A 362 9.76 0.98 -11.41
N VAL A 363 10.04 0.93 -10.10
CA VAL A 363 10.34 2.12 -9.28
C VAL A 363 11.66 2.77 -9.69
N VAL A 364 12.74 1.97 -9.93
CA VAL A 364 14.02 2.52 -10.42
C VAL A 364 13.82 3.27 -11.73
N ARG A 365 13.14 2.67 -12.72
CA ARG A 365 12.86 3.31 -14.02
C ARG A 365 12.02 4.59 -13.83
N PHE A 366 11.01 4.53 -12.98
CA PHE A 366 10.17 5.71 -12.69
C PHE A 366 11.00 6.87 -12.13
N LEU A 367 11.84 6.59 -11.14
CA LEU A 367 12.61 7.65 -10.47
C LEU A 367 13.76 8.17 -11.34
N THR A 368 14.40 7.33 -12.18
CA THR A 368 15.68 7.70 -12.82
C THR A 368 15.61 7.91 -14.32
N THR A 369 14.48 7.68 -14.97
CA THR A 369 14.34 7.84 -16.44
C THR A 369 13.12 8.70 -16.80
N ASP A 370 12.99 9.04 -18.06
CA ASP A 370 11.80 9.67 -18.65
C ASP A 370 10.93 8.70 -19.45
N GLU A 371 11.19 7.40 -19.32
CA GLU A 371 10.40 6.36 -19.98
C GLU A 371 8.96 6.37 -19.50
N THR A 372 8.02 6.10 -20.41
CA THR A 372 6.57 6.20 -20.14
C THR A 372 5.89 4.85 -19.89
N GLY A 373 6.60 3.73 -20.19
CA GLY A 373 5.97 2.41 -20.21
C GLY A 373 5.07 2.19 -21.43
N GLY A 374 4.53 0.98 -21.57
CA GLY A 374 3.86 0.54 -22.81
C GLY A 374 2.35 0.32 -22.72
N THR A 375 1.75 0.15 -21.54
CA THR A 375 0.41 -0.44 -21.41
C THR A 375 -0.57 0.41 -20.59
N LEU A 376 -0.59 1.71 -20.87
CA LEU A 376 -1.55 2.63 -20.24
C LEU A 376 -2.93 2.48 -20.89
N ARG A 377 -3.98 2.31 -20.05
CA ARG A 377 -5.38 2.28 -20.48
C ARG A 377 -6.12 3.55 -20.06
N PRO A 378 -7.16 3.94 -20.81
CA PRO A 378 -8.02 5.04 -20.38
C PRO A 378 -8.65 4.75 -19.01
N PRO A 379 -8.92 5.81 -18.20
CA PRO A 379 -9.64 5.63 -16.94
C PRO A 379 -10.98 4.91 -17.13
N ASP A 380 -11.29 3.98 -16.24
CA ASP A 380 -12.50 3.18 -16.24
C ASP A 380 -13.50 3.71 -15.21
N PRO A 381 -14.71 4.14 -15.62
CA PRO A 381 -15.76 4.50 -14.69
C PRO A 381 -16.19 3.28 -13.87
N TYR A 382 -16.06 3.36 -12.56
CA TYR A 382 -16.38 2.27 -11.65
C TYR A 382 -17.55 2.68 -10.73
N PRO A 383 -18.80 2.26 -11.07
CA PRO A 383 -20.00 2.72 -10.37
C PRO A 383 -20.25 2.03 -9.03
N GLU A 384 -19.56 0.94 -8.75
CA GLU A 384 -19.78 0.20 -7.50
C GLU A 384 -19.15 0.93 -6.32
N VAL A 385 -20.01 1.48 -5.46
CA VAL A 385 -19.60 1.87 -4.10
C VAL A 385 -19.37 0.56 -3.34
N ARG A 386 -18.12 0.11 -3.20
CA ARG A 386 -17.82 -0.94 -2.21
C ARG A 386 -18.16 -0.37 -0.84
N THR A 387 -19.23 -0.88 -0.26
CA THR A 387 -19.40 -0.78 1.18
C THR A 387 -18.19 -1.45 1.79
N PRO A 388 -17.45 -0.82 2.72
CA PRO A 388 -16.34 -1.48 3.38
C PRO A 388 -16.83 -2.81 3.95
N THR A 389 -16.38 -3.92 3.38
CA THR A 389 -16.64 -5.25 3.92
C THR A 389 -15.71 -5.40 5.11
N GLY A 390 -16.22 -5.19 6.29
CA GLY A 390 -15.47 -5.39 7.52
C GLY A 390 -15.60 -4.21 8.46
N THR A 391 -16.71 -4.11 9.13
CA THR A 391 -16.83 -3.39 10.41
C THR A 391 -16.42 -4.32 11.56
N SER A 392 -15.29 -5.01 11.46
CA SER A 392 -14.61 -5.42 12.67
C SER A 392 -14.03 -4.16 13.26
N ALA A 393 -14.34 -3.83 14.50
CA ALA A 393 -13.74 -2.68 15.15
C ALA A 393 -12.23 -2.81 15.05
N CYS A 394 -11.59 -1.92 14.30
CA CYS A 394 -10.14 -1.86 14.20
C CYS A 394 -9.56 -1.68 15.60
N VAL A 395 -8.49 -2.35 15.91
CA VAL A 395 -7.79 -2.26 17.18
C VAL A 395 -6.37 -1.81 16.93
N VAL A 396 -5.98 -0.70 17.51
CA VAL A 396 -4.58 -0.26 17.54
C VAL A 396 -3.77 -1.37 18.21
N PRO A 397 -2.66 -1.83 17.61
CA PRO A 397 -1.83 -2.86 18.22
C PRO A 397 -1.31 -2.38 19.58
N THR A 398 -1.51 -3.19 20.62
CA THR A 398 -1.11 -2.89 21.99
C THR A 398 0.01 -3.81 22.43
N GLN A 399 0.74 -3.41 23.46
CA GLN A 399 1.70 -4.29 24.13
C GLN A 399 0.99 -5.57 24.61
N PRO A 400 1.61 -6.75 24.47
CA PRO A 400 1.06 -8.04 24.95
C PRO A 400 0.92 -8.10 26.48
#